data_19a82ac2feee677e80b5b478d6f5f6bc
#
_entry.id   19a82ac2feee677e80b5b478d6f5f6bc
#
_cell.length_a   1.000
_cell.length_b   1.000
_cell.length_c   1.000
_cell.angle_alpha   90.00
_cell.angle_beta   90.00
_cell.angle_gamma   90.00
#
_symmetry.space_group_name_H-M   'P 1'
#
loop_
_entity.id
_entity.type
_entity.pdbx_description
1 polymer ?
#
loop_
_entity_poly.entity_id
_entity_poly.type
_entity_poly.pdbx_seq_one_letter_code
_entity_poly.pdbx_strand_id
1 'polypeptide(L)'
;MRFPCEFISASFLPGLRIRITHQLRNEGFSQNEIAKTLGVKQPVVVSYLQKKIEETGDERINHHLDRLAENVTAMIISKESIDTIMRSICNKCKSLRVSGPICSIHKEILPDIAHIKNCNICMGSADLPSMEKRSIILNSLEEVLLKLKENPTFYKWIPQIGSQLASCDSEAQEQDDVASFPGRIIRVKESITNVHPPEFGSSKTSSSLLLWFKKNRPDIRWILSIKTKSDLKRIFKKKKVNFITTQKLDLATKKVLRNLERDERLYNIQAIIDEASPGFESITYLFAKDKDDLLNIVKVLK
;
A
#
# COMPACT_ATOMS: atom_id res chain seq x y z
N MET A 1 -8.93 10.91 -27.85
CA MET A 1 -7.92 11.26 -26.84
C MET A 1 -8.62 11.37 -25.50
N ARG A 2 -8.17 10.65 -24.47
CA ARG A 2 -8.76 10.69 -23.12
C ARG A 2 -7.68 11.07 -22.12
N PHE A 3 -7.98 12.06 -21.27
CA PHE A 3 -7.02 12.57 -20.28
C PHE A 3 -7.28 11.97 -18.90
N PRO A 4 -6.25 11.77 -18.06
CA PRO A 4 -6.43 11.30 -16.68
C PRO A 4 -7.37 12.20 -15.87
N CYS A 5 -7.40 13.50 -16.19
CA CYS A 5 -8.29 14.46 -15.54
C CYS A 5 -9.79 14.18 -15.78
N GLU A 6 -10.15 13.54 -16.89
CA GLU A 6 -11.54 13.12 -17.14
C GLU A 6 -11.95 12.04 -16.13
N PHE A 7 -11.10 11.06 -15.87
CA PHE A 7 -11.33 10.06 -14.84
C PHE A 7 -11.42 10.72 -13.44
N ILE A 8 -10.53 11.67 -13.15
CA ILE A 8 -10.57 12.40 -11.87
C ILE A 8 -11.90 13.11 -11.67
N SER A 9 -12.39 13.81 -12.70
CA SER A 9 -13.64 14.57 -12.62
C SER A 9 -14.88 13.67 -12.60
N ALA A 10 -14.86 12.55 -13.32
CA ALA A 10 -15.99 11.65 -13.48
C ALA A 10 -16.12 10.60 -12.37
N SER A 11 -15.01 10.16 -11.76
CA SER A 11 -14.98 9.04 -10.82
C SER A 11 -14.36 9.41 -9.47
N PHE A 12 -13.11 9.89 -9.45
CA PHE A 12 -12.37 10.14 -8.21
C PHE A 12 -13.05 11.21 -7.33
N LEU A 13 -13.28 12.43 -7.87
CA LEU A 13 -13.86 13.52 -7.08
C LEU A 13 -15.31 13.24 -6.65
N PRO A 14 -16.20 12.71 -7.51
CA PRO A 14 -17.55 12.33 -7.08
C PRO A 14 -17.52 11.22 -6.01
N GLY A 15 -16.70 10.18 -6.21
CA GLY A 15 -16.56 9.09 -5.24
C GLY A 15 -16.06 9.56 -3.88
N LEU A 16 -15.11 10.50 -3.84
CA LEU A 16 -14.62 11.14 -2.63
C LEU A 16 -15.73 11.95 -1.93
N ARG A 17 -16.45 12.81 -2.68
CA ARG A 17 -17.52 13.64 -2.13
C ARG A 17 -18.66 12.81 -1.54
N ILE A 18 -19.02 11.70 -2.17
CA ILE A 18 -20.06 10.79 -1.64
C ILE A 18 -19.61 10.24 -0.29
N ARG A 19 -18.39 9.75 -0.17
CA ARG A 19 -17.82 9.20 1.07
C ARG A 19 -17.78 10.22 2.20
N ILE A 20 -17.26 11.42 1.92
CA ILE A 20 -17.22 12.53 2.88
C ILE A 20 -18.66 12.88 3.33
N THR A 21 -19.62 12.90 2.39
CA THR A 21 -21.03 13.18 2.71
C THR A 21 -21.59 12.17 3.70
N HIS A 22 -21.38 10.88 3.48
CA HIS A 22 -21.83 9.83 4.39
C HIS A 22 -21.17 9.95 5.77
N GLN A 23 -19.85 10.19 5.81
CA GLN A 23 -19.12 10.32 7.06
C GLN A 23 -19.57 11.55 7.86
N LEU A 24 -19.68 12.73 7.23
CA LEU A 24 -20.20 13.93 7.91
C LEU A 24 -21.64 13.75 8.40
N ARG A 25 -22.46 13.01 7.65
CA ARG A 25 -23.82 12.69 8.09
C ARG A 25 -23.84 11.82 9.35
N ASN A 26 -22.95 10.82 9.42
CA ASN A 26 -22.76 9.96 10.59
C ASN A 26 -22.26 10.75 11.81
N GLU A 27 -21.46 11.80 11.59
CA GLU A 27 -20.99 12.73 12.62
C GLU A 27 -22.05 13.78 13.02
N GLY A 28 -23.29 13.66 12.53
CA GLY A 28 -24.42 14.51 12.95
C GLY A 28 -24.60 15.79 12.14
N PHE A 29 -23.80 16.05 11.11
CA PHE A 29 -23.99 17.24 10.26
C PHE A 29 -25.31 17.19 9.50
N SER A 30 -26.01 18.32 9.45
CA SER A 30 -27.22 18.49 8.63
C SER A 30 -26.85 18.55 7.14
N GLN A 31 -27.81 18.23 6.27
CA GLN A 31 -27.62 18.31 4.82
C GLN A 31 -27.19 19.71 4.35
N ASN A 32 -27.68 20.76 5.01
CA ASN A 32 -27.33 22.14 4.70
C ASN A 32 -25.88 22.46 5.09
N GLU A 33 -25.43 22.01 6.25
CA GLU A 33 -24.04 22.16 6.68
C GLU A 33 -23.08 21.41 5.72
N ILE A 34 -23.43 20.17 5.36
CA ILE A 34 -22.66 19.38 4.37
C ILE A 34 -22.59 20.10 3.03
N ALA A 35 -23.72 20.62 2.55
CA ALA A 35 -23.80 21.36 1.30
C ALA A 35 -22.88 22.60 1.31
N LYS A 36 -22.91 23.38 2.39
CA LYS A 36 -22.03 24.52 2.60
C LYS A 36 -20.55 24.12 2.64
N THR A 37 -20.24 23.06 3.37
CA THR A 37 -18.86 22.54 3.52
C THR A 37 -18.27 22.05 2.18
N LEU A 38 -19.09 21.33 1.40
CA LEU A 38 -18.64 20.79 0.11
C LEU A 38 -18.78 21.78 -1.06
N GLY A 39 -19.34 22.97 -0.84
CA GLY A 39 -19.57 23.97 -1.88
C GLY A 39 -20.58 23.51 -2.93
N VAL A 40 -21.60 22.74 -2.55
CA VAL A 40 -22.64 22.19 -3.44
C VAL A 40 -24.03 22.62 -2.98
N LYS A 41 -25.05 22.40 -3.82
CA LYS A 41 -26.45 22.63 -3.43
C LYS A 41 -26.98 21.46 -2.60
N GLN A 42 -27.89 21.71 -1.64
CA GLN A 42 -28.50 20.70 -0.78
C GLN A 42 -29.10 19.50 -1.55
N PRO A 43 -29.80 19.65 -2.71
CA PRO A 43 -30.27 18.48 -3.47
C PRO A 43 -29.15 17.56 -3.96
N VAL A 44 -27.94 18.06 -4.16
CA VAL A 44 -26.77 17.25 -4.52
C VAL A 44 -26.35 16.38 -3.34
N VAL A 45 -26.41 16.91 -2.10
CA VAL A 45 -26.14 16.14 -0.88
C VAL A 45 -27.15 15.02 -0.73
N VAL A 46 -28.43 15.26 -0.98
CA VAL A 46 -29.47 14.22 -1.00
C VAL A 46 -29.12 13.12 -2.00
N SER A 47 -28.75 13.50 -3.22
CA SER A 47 -28.32 12.55 -4.25
C SER A 47 -27.08 11.74 -3.82
N TYR A 48 -26.12 12.36 -3.14
CA TYR A 48 -24.95 11.65 -2.63
C TYR A 48 -25.30 10.63 -1.53
N LEU A 49 -26.23 10.98 -0.63
CA LEU A 49 -26.69 10.07 0.45
C LEU A 49 -27.51 8.88 -0.07
N GLN A 50 -28.11 9.00 -1.26
CA GLN A 50 -28.85 7.90 -1.90
C GLN A 50 -27.94 6.91 -2.62
N LYS A 51 -26.70 7.28 -2.92
CA LYS A 51 -25.75 6.40 -3.61
C LYS A 51 -25.05 5.48 -2.62
N LYS A 52 -24.97 4.20 -2.98
CA LYS A 52 -24.15 3.25 -2.24
C LYS A 52 -22.66 3.50 -2.53
N ILE A 53 -21.85 3.46 -1.49
CA ILE A 53 -20.40 3.72 -1.59
C ILE A 53 -19.72 2.70 -2.50
N GLU A 54 -20.12 1.43 -2.40
CA GLU A 54 -19.56 0.31 -3.20
C GLU A 54 -19.79 0.47 -4.70
N GLU A 55 -20.84 1.20 -5.09
CA GLU A 55 -21.18 1.43 -6.50
C GLU A 55 -20.44 2.64 -7.10
N THR A 56 -19.60 3.32 -6.30
CA THR A 56 -18.95 4.57 -6.71
C THR A 56 -17.46 4.40 -6.90
N GLY A 57 -16.99 4.66 -8.11
CA GLY A 57 -15.57 4.63 -8.44
C GLY A 57 -15.08 3.31 -9.01
N ASP A 58 -13.81 3.24 -9.33
CA ASP A 58 -13.12 2.03 -9.73
C ASP A 58 -12.65 1.28 -8.48
N GLU A 59 -12.84 -0.03 -8.42
CA GLU A 59 -12.50 -0.86 -7.25
C GLU A 59 -11.04 -0.67 -6.81
N ARG A 60 -10.14 -0.46 -7.75
CA ARG A 60 -8.71 -0.24 -7.51
C ARG A 60 -8.41 1.02 -6.70
N ILE A 61 -9.30 2.02 -6.73
CA ILE A 61 -9.12 3.28 -5.99
C ILE A 61 -10.02 3.39 -4.76
N ASN A 62 -10.96 2.46 -4.56
CA ASN A 62 -11.96 2.58 -3.49
C ASN A 62 -11.32 2.70 -2.10
N HIS A 63 -10.37 1.84 -1.76
CA HIS A 63 -9.69 1.92 -0.45
C HIS A 63 -8.88 3.22 -0.27
N HIS A 64 -8.37 3.80 -1.36
CA HIS A 64 -7.70 5.11 -1.30
C HIS A 64 -8.71 6.23 -1.06
N LEU A 65 -9.89 6.14 -1.68
CA LEU A 65 -10.97 7.08 -1.47
C LEU A 65 -11.51 7.01 -0.05
N ASP A 66 -11.68 5.81 0.52
CA ASP A 66 -12.15 5.61 1.88
C ASP A 66 -11.21 6.30 2.89
N ARG A 67 -9.91 6.03 2.80
CA ARG A 67 -8.90 6.64 3.67
C ARG A 67 -8.78 8.15 3.49
N LEU A 68 -8.84 8.62 2.25
CA LEU A 68 -8.81 10.05 1.99
C LEU A 68 -10.05 10.74 2.55
N ALA A 69 -11.22 10.13 2.42
CA ALA A 69 -12.46 10.64 3.00
C ALA A 69 -12.40 10.70 4.52
N GLU A 70 -11.87 9.65 5.19
CA GLU A 70 -11.65 9.65 6.65
C GLU A 70 -10.75 10.81 7.08
N ASN A 71 -9.62 11.00 6.40
CA ASN A 71 -8.70 12.08 6.69
C ASN A 71 -9.34 13.45 6.47
N VAL A 72 -9.96 13.67 5.31
CA VAL A 72 -10.61 14.94 4.98
C VAL A 72 -11.78 15.24 5.93
N THR A 73 -12.56 14.26 6.31
CA THR A 73 -13.66 14.41 7.28
C THR A 73 -13.11 14.83 8.66
N ALA A 74 -12.03 14.19 9.12
CA ALA A 74 -11.36 14.57 10.37
C ALA A 74 -10.84 16.03 10.32
N MET A 75 -10.24 16.44 9.17
CA MET A 75 -9.78 17.82 8.97
C MET A 75 -10.94 18.83 8.98
N ILE A 76 -12.10 18.48 8.41
CA ILE A 76 -13.30 19.31 8.42
C ILE A 76 -13.82 19.47 9.86
N ILE A 77 -13.89 18.40 10.64
CA ILE A 77 -14.34 18.41 12.04
C ILE A 77 -13.40 19.24 12.90
N SER A 78 -12.09 19.12 12.70
CA SER A 78 -11.07 19.92 13.40
C SER A 78 -10.98 21.36 12.90
N LYS A 79 -11.81 21.77 11.93
CA LYS A 79 -11.85 23.11 11.32
C LYS A 79 -10.53 23.55 10.71
N GLU A 80 -9.81 22.62 10.09
CA GLU A 80 -8.63 22.94 9.31
C GLU A 80 -8.95 23.92 8.16
N SER A 81 -7.95 24.68 7.73
CA SER A 81 -8.11 25.63 6.65
C SER A 81 -8.42 24.92 5.31
N ILE A 82 -9.22 25.59 4.46
CA ILE A 82 -9.61 25.02 3.16
C ILE A 82 -8.42 24.71 2.25
N ASP A 83 -7.35 25.51 2.33
CA ASP A 83 -6.13 25.28 1.55
C ASP A 83 -5.40 24.03 2.02
N THR A 84 -5.36 23.75 3.32
CA THR A 84 -4.80 22.51 3.89
C THR A 84 -5.58 21.29 3.40
N ILE A 85 -6.93 21.35 3.46
CA ILE A 85 -7.79 20.28 2.95
C ILE A 85 -7.59 20.06 1.46
N MET A 86 -7.57 21.13 0.67
CA MET A 86 -7.36 21.04 -0.79
C MET A 86 -5.98 20.47 -1.12
N ARG A 87 -4.92 20.87 -0.40
CA ARG A 87 -3.57 20.30 -0.57
C ARG A 87 -3.57 18.80 -0.32
N SER A 88 -4.22 18.33 0.76
CA SER A 88 -4.34 16.91 1.06
C SER A 88 -4.98 16.12 -0.09
N ILE A 89 -6.11 16.61 -0.61
CA ILE A 89 -6.82 16.00 -1.75
C ILE A 89 -5.95 16.02 -3.03
N CYS A 90 -5.31 17.15 -3.33
CA CYS A 90 -4.48 17.30 -4.53
C CYS A 90 -3.23 16.41 -4.45
N ASN A 91 -2.57 16.34 -3.29
CA ASN A 91 -1.41 15.49 -3.10
C ASN A 91 -1.77 14.01 -3.28
N LYS A 92 -2.90 13.58 -2.72
CA LYS A 92 -3.41 12.23 -2.93
C LYS A 92 -3.71 11.94 -4.40
N CYS A 93 -4.41 12.85 -5.07
CA CYS A 93 -4.68 12.72 -6.50
C CYS A 93 -3.38 12.58 -7.32
N LYS A 94 -2.35 13.37 -7.02
CA LYS A 94 -1.03 13.28 -7.66
C LYS A 94 -0.37 11.94 -7.38
N SER A 95 -0.34 11.48 -6.13
CA SER A 95 0.31 10.20 -5.76
C SER A 95 -0.32 9.01 -6.48
N LEU A 96 -1.64 9.01 -6.66
CA LEU A 96 -2.36 7.96 -7.39
C LEU A 96 -2.12 7.98 -8.91
N ARG A 97 -1.66 9.10 -9.46
CA ARG A 97 -1.25 9.23 -10.86
C ARG A 97 0.17 8.77 -11.13
N VAL A 98 1.08 8.96 -10.16
CA VAL A 98 2.50 8.63 -10.33
C VAL A 98 2.71 7.14 -10.13
N SER A 99 2.63 6.37 -11.21
CA SER A 99 2.77 4.91 -11.19
C SER A 99 1.82 4.22 -10.18
N GLY A 100 0.69 4.85 -9.94
CA GLY A 100 -0.36 4.34 -9.06
C GLY A 100 -1.59 3.89 -9.85
N PRO A 101 -2.69 3.51 -9.16
CA PRO A 101 -3.86 2.91 -9.78
C PRO A 101 -4.53 3.80 -10.85
N ILE A 102 -4.53 5.12 -10.69
CA ILE A 102 -5.07 6.03 -11.73
C ILE A 102 -4.22 5.97 -13.01
N CYS A 103 -2.90 5.81 -12.90
CA CYS A 103 -2.05 5.62 -14.06
C CYS A 103 -2.37 4.30 -14.77
N SER A 104 -2.58 3.22 -14.03
CA SER A 104 -2.95 1.91 -14.58
C SER A 104 -4.30 1.96 -15.30
N ILE A 105 -5.31 2.56 -14.67
CA ILE A 105 -6.64 2.78 -15.28
C ILE A 105 -6.52 3.61 -16.57
N HIS A 106 -5.73 4.69 -16.55
CA HIS A 106 -5.56 5.54 -17.73
C HIS A 106 -4.89 4.79 -18.89
N LYS A 107 -3.91 3.95 -18.62
CA LYS A 107 -3.25 3.12 -19.65
C LYS A 107 -4.19 2.07 -20.27
N GLU A 108 -5.13 1.54 -19.52
CA GLU A 108 -6.17 0.64 -20.03
C GLU A 108 -7.17 1.39 -20.92
N ILE A 109 -7.55 2.61 -20.52
CA ILE A 109 -8.48 3.45 -21.28
C ILE A 109 -7.82 3.97 -22.58
N LEU A 110 -6.50 4.18 -22.57
CA LEU A 110 -5.70 4.68 -23.69
C LEU A 110 -4.52 3.73 -23.95
N PRO A 111 -4.73 2.63 -24.70
CA PRO A 111 -3.70 1.62 -24.96
C PRO A 111 -2.46 2.18 -25.66
N ASP A 112 -2.59 3.27 -26.41
CA ASP A 112 -1.48 3.94 -27.13
C ASP A 112 -0.33 4.34 -26.19
N ILE A 113 -0.60 4.57 -24.91
CA ILE A 113 0.42 4.93 -23.90
C ILE A 113 0.79 3.77 -22.98
N ALA A 114 0.20 2.59 -23.18
CA ALA A 114 0.43 1.43 -22.27
C ALA A 114 1.89 1.00 -22.23
N HIS A 115 2.62 1.15 -23.36
CA HIS A 115 4.02 0.81 -23.50
C HIS A 115 4.98 1.74 -22.72
N ILE A 116 4.52 2.92 -22.27
CA ILE A 116 5.36 3.89 -21.56
C ILE A 116 5.52 3.43 -20.12
N LYS A 117 6.66 2.84 -19.79
CA LYS A 117 6.93 2.31 -18.44
C LYS A 117 6.87 3.40 -17.36
N ASN A 118 7.58 4.51 -17.55
CA ASN A 118 7.67 5.62 -16.61
C ASN A 118 6.88 6.84 -17.15
N CYS A 119 5.57 6.67 -17.29
CA CYS A 119 4.71 7.70 -17.86
C CYS A 119 4.61 8.92 -16.93
N ASN A 120 4.96 10.09 -17.44
CA ASN A 120 4.91 11.38 -16.75
C ASN A 120 4.01 12.42 -17.45
N ILE A 121 3.17 11.99 -18.38
CA ILE A 121 2.35 12.88 -19.23
C ILE A 121 1.47 13.82 -18.41
N CYS A 122 0.95 13.36 -17.27
CA CYS A 122 0.03 14.13 -16.42
C CYS A 122 0.70 14.86 -15.25
N MET A 123 2.05 14.89 -15.22
CA MET A 123 2.82 15.49 -14.13
C MET A 123 3.60 16.71 -14.63
N GLY A 124 3.70 17.73 -13.80
CA GLY A 124 4.54 18.88 -14.10
C GLY A 124 6.04 18.61 -13.85
N SER A 125 6.90 19.45 -14.41
CA SER A 125 8.35 19.35 -14.24
C SER A 125 8.81 19.42 -12.78
N ALA A 126 8.08 20.10 -11.92
CA ALA A 126 8.37 20.19 -10.48
C ALA A 126 8.23 18.85 -9.75
N ASP A 127 7.51 17.90 -10.30
CA ASP A 127 7.26 16.57 -9.69
C ASP A 127 8.29 15.51 -10.17
N LEU A 128 9.19 15.84 -11.10
CA LEU A 128 10.15 14.91 -11.70
C LEU A 128 11.04 14.15 -10.69
N PRO A 129 11.66 14.81 -9.67
CA PRO A 129 12.49 14.10 -8.70
C PRO A 129 11.73 13.02 -7.92
N SER A 130 10.47 13.31 -7.55
CA SER A 130 9.60 12.34 -6.88
C SER A 130 9.26 11.17 -7.79
N MET A 131 8.99 11.43 -9.07
CA MET A 131 8.71 10.39 -10.07
C MET A 131 9.91 9.48 -10.31
N GLU A 132 11.10 10.05 -10.40
CA GLU A 132 12.33 9.28 -10.59
C GLU A 132 12.58 8.34 -9.41
N LYS A 133 12.47 8.82 -8.17
CA LYS A 133 12.55 7.98 -6.96
C LYS A 133 11.53 6.84 -7.00
N ARG A 134 10.28 7.13 -7.33
CA ARG A 134 9.20 6.13 -7.42
C ARG A 134 9.48 5.10 -8.52
N SER A 135 9.96 5.54 -9.68
CA SER A 135 10.35 4.66 -10.78
C SER A 135 11.47 3.69 -10.39
N ILE A 136 12.49 4.17 -9.67
CA ILE A 136 13.59 3.34 -9.16
C ILE A 136 13.04 2.24 -8.23
N ILE A 137 12.11 2.56 -7.35
CA ILE A 137 11.51 1.58 -6.43
C ILE A 137 10.75 0.50 -7.21
N LEU A 138 9.92 0.88 -8.20
CA LEU A 138 9.15 -0.08 -8.99
C LEU A 138 10.07 -1.02 -9.78
N ASN A 139 11.07 -0.47 -10.46
CA ASN A 139 12.05 -1.26 -11.19
C ASN A 139 12.81 -2.23 -10.26
N SER A 140 13.19 -1.76 -9.07
CA SER A 140 13.86 -2.60 -8.07
C SER A 140 12.97 -3.75 -7.56
N LEU A 141 11.68 -3.52 -7.41
CA LEU A 141 10.71 -4.57 -7.06
C LEU A 141 10.61 -5.63 -8.16
N GLU A 142 10.57 -5.21 -9.44
CA GLU A 142 10.56 -6.14 -10.58
C GLU A 142 11.87 -6.94 -10.65
N GLU A 143 13.02 -6.31 -10.43
CA GLU A 143 14.32 -7.00 -10.39
C GLU A 143 14.35 -8.07 -9.28
N VAL A 144 13.90 -7.74 -8.07
CA VAL A 144 13.84 -8.72 -6.97
C VAL A 144 12.89 -9.86 -7.32
N LEU A 145 11.71 -9.57 -7.88
CA LEU A 145 10.78 -10.61 -8.32
C LEU A 145 11.41 -11.55 -9.35
N LEU A 146 12.16 -11.02 -10.33
CA LEU A 146 12.88 -11.84 -11.30
C LEU A 146 13.88 -12.76 -10.61
N LYS A 147 14.65 -12.26 -9.65
CA LYS A 147 15.59 -13.08 -8.86
C LYS A 147 14.90 -14.14 -8.01
N LEU A 148 13.70 -13.84 -7.48
CA LEU A 148 12.89 -14.83 -6.78
C LEU A 148 12.36 -15.92 -7.73
N LYS A 149 11.99 -15.58 -8.98
CA LYS A 149 11.59 -16.52 -10.03
C LYS A 149 12.73 -17.43 -10.47
N GLU A 150 13.96 -16.93 -10.51
CA GLU A 150 15.16 -17.72 -10.82
C GLU A 150 15.51 -18.74 -9.72
N ASN A 151 15.01 -18.57 -8.49
CA ASN A 151 15.24 -19.52 -7.41
C ASN A 151 14.29 -20.73 -7.52
N PRO A 152 14.79 -21.93 -7.87
CA PRO A 152 13.94 -23.08 -8.19
C PRO A 152 13.18 -23.67 -7.00
N THR A 153 13.48 -23.21 -5.79
CA THR A 153 12.82 -23.69 -4.56
C THR A 153 11.96 -22.64 -3.88
N PHE A 154 12.01 -21.38 -4.33
CA PHE A 154 11.33 -20.28 -3.65
C PHE A 154 9.80 -20.44 -3.65
N TYR A 155 9.21 -21.09 -4.65
CA TYR A 155 7.77 -21.37 -4.69
C TYR A 155 7.24 -22.13 -3.46
N LYS A 156 8.12 -22.90 -2.79
CA LYS A 156 7.80 -23.65 -1.55
C LYS A 156 7.60 -22.73 -0.34
N TRP A 157 8.02 -21.48 -0.45
CA TRP A 157 7.94 -20.46 0.59
C TRP A 157 6.78 -19.47 0.40
N ILE A 158 5.97 -19.66 -0.66
CA ILE A 158 4.78 -18.85 -0.90
C ILE A 158 3.65 -19.34 0.02
N PRO A 159 3.06 -18.46 0.86
CA PRO A 159 1.88 -18.77 1.64
C PRO A 159 0.66 -19.09 0.76
N GLN A 160 -0.36 -19.75 1.29
CA GLN A 160 -1.62 -20.01 0.58
C GLN A 160 -2.28 -18.70 0.10
N ILE A 161 -2.20 -17.66 0.93
CA ILE A 161 -2.72 -16.33 0.58
C ILE A 161 -1.82 -15.54 -0.39
N GLY A 162 -0.69 -16.11 -0.83
CA GLY A 162 0.35 -15.43 -1.62
C GLY A 162 1.33 -14.63 -0.78
N SER A 163 2.51 -14.35 -1.35
CA SER A 163 3.55 -13.48 -0.76
C SER A 163 3.35 -12.04 -1.17
N GLN A 164 3.67 -11.12 -0.28
CA GLN A 164 3.74 -9.70 -0.59
C GLN A 164 5.18 -9.23 -0.47
N LEU A 165 5.67 -8.67 -1.56
CA LEU A 165 6.94 -7.96 -1.63
C LEU A 165 6.63 -6.47 -1.74
N ALA A 166 7.19 -5.67 -0.83
CA ALA A 166 6.97 -4.23 -0.85
C ALA A 166 8.26 -3.48 -0.52
N SER A 167 8.33 -2.26 -1.02
CA SER A 167 9.45 -1.35 -0.78
C SER A 167 9.00 0.11 -0.75
N CYS A 168 9.80 0.94 -0.07
CA CYS A 168 9.60 2.39 0.00
C CYS A 168 10.94 3.12 0.04
N ASP A 169 10.90 4.44 -0.14
CA ASP A 169 12.08 5.29 0.06
C ASP A 169 12.30 5.69 1.53
N SER A 170 13.32 6.51 1.76
CA SER A 170 13.66 7.03 3.08
C SER A 170 12.62 8.01 3.65
N GLU A 171 11.86 8.67 2.78
CA GLU A 171 10.91 9.73 3.15
C GLU A 171 9.49 9.21 3.34
N ALA A 172 9.22 7.94 3.01
CA ALA A 172 7.90 7.33 3.10
C ALA A 172 7.28 7.43 4.50
N GLN A 173 6.06 7.96 4.56
CA GLN A 173 5.29 8.15 5.79
C GLN A 173 3.93 7.48 5.74
N GLU A 174 3.33 7.41 4.55
CA GLU A 174 2.00 6.88 4.32
C GLU A 174 2.04 5.58 3.52
N GLN A 175 0.94 4.82 3.57
CA GLN A 175 0.85 3.56 2.81
C GLN A 175 0.99 3.76 1.29
N ASP A 176 0.62 4.95 0.79
CA ASP A 176 0.76 5.29 -0.62
C ASP A 176 2.17 5.67 -1.05
N ASP A 177 3.09 5.75 -0.09
CA ASP A 177 4.53 5.87 -0.33
C ASP A 177 5.21 4.50 -0.41
N VAL A 178 4.47 3.41 -0.24
CA VAL A 178 4.96 2.04 -0.29
C VAL A 178 4.46 1.36 -1.55
N ALA A 179 5.39 0.91 -2.40
CA ALA A 179 5.07 0.13 -3.58
C ALA A 179 5.04 -1.37 -3.27
N SER A 180 4.13 -2.10 -3.90
CA SER A 180 3.98 -3.54 -3.76
C SER A 180 3.21 -4.14 -4.94
N PHE A 181 3.08 -5.47 -5.00
CA PHE A 181 2.38 -6.14 -6.10
C PHE A 181 0.88 -6.29 -5.78
N PRO A 182 -0.03 -5.66 -6.56
CA PRO A 182 -1.46 -5.93 -6.47
C PRO A 182 -1.76 -7.41 -6.77
N GLY A 183 -2.67 -7.99 -5.98
CA GLY A 183 -2.99 -9.43 -6.11
C GLY A 183 -1.88 -10.36 -5.61
N ARG A 184 -0.78 -9.83 -5.07
CA ARG A 184 0.34 -10.57 -4.47
C ARG A 184 1.17 -11.37 -5.50
N ILE A 185 2.23 -12.01 -5.00
CA ILE A 185 3.01 -13.02 -5.69
C ILE A 185 2.42 -14.37 -5.31
N ILE A 186 1.95 -15.11 -6.30
CA ILE A 186 1.28 -16.40 -6.11
C ILE A 186 2.12 -17.56 -6.62
N ARG A 187 1.90 -18.73 -6.04
CA ARG A 187 2.49 -19.97 -6.51
C ARG A 187 1.65 -20.54 -7.65
N VAL A 188 2.32 -20.89 -8.74
CA VAL A 188 1.72 -21.62 -9.87
C VAL A 188 2.57 -22.86 -10.14
N LYS A 189 2.09 -24.05 -9.74
CA LYS A 189 2.84 -25.30 -9.76
C LYS A 189 4.18 -25.17 -9.00
N GLU A 190 5.30 -25.31 -9.70
CA GLU A 190 6.67 -25.20 -9.16
C GLU A 190 7.33 -23.86 -9.49
N SER A 191 6.55 -22.84 -9.75
CA SER A 191 7.01 -21.50 -10.05
C SER A 191 6.20 -20.45 -9.27
N ILE A 192 6.59 -19.19 -9.40
CA ILE A 192 5.88 -18.05 -8.85
C ILE A 192 5.54 -17.06 -9.96
N THR A 193 4.43 -16.36 -9.80
CA THR A 193 4.03 -15.27 -10.70
C THR A 193 3.37 -14.14 -9.90
N ASN A 194 3.37 -12.96 -10.49
CA ASN A 194 2.60 -11.81 -10.03
C ASN A 194 1.36 -11.65 -10.92
N VAL A 195 0.28 -11.13 -10.36
CA VAL A 195 -0.95 -10.88 -11.11
C VAL A 195 -0.85 -9.57 -11.89
N HIS A 196 -0.32 -8.52 -11.24
CA HIS A 196 -0.15 -7.19 -11.82
C HIS A 196 1.28 -6.68 -11.57
N PRO A 197 1.78 -5.73 -12.38
CA PRO A 197 3.03 -5.04 -12.09
C PRO A 197 2.96 -4.31 -10.75
N PRO A 198 4.11 -3.96 -10.12
CA PRO A 198 4.11 -3.27 -8.84
C PRO A 198 3.56 -1.86 -8.99
N GLU A 199 2.81 -1.41 -7.99
CA GLU A 199 2.29 -0.06 -7.90
C GLU A 199 2.30 0.45 -6.46
N PHE A 200 2.25 1.76 -6.29
CA PHE A 200 2.19 2.39 -4.99
C PHE A 200 0.80 2.29 -4.37
N GLY A 201 0.75 2.07 -3.05
CA GLY A 201 -0.51 2.04 -2.29
C GLY A 201 -1.32 0.74 -2.43
N SER A 202 -0.78 -0.30 -3.08
CA SER A 202 -1.53 -1.53 -3.39
C SER A 202 -1.66 -2.53 -2.24
N SER A 203 -0.93 -2.38 -1.14
CA SER A 203 -1.00 -3.28 0.01
C SER A 203 -1.26 -2.53 1.31
N LYS A 204 -2.32 -2.90 2.03
CA LYS A 204 -2.64 -2.31 3.33
C LYS A 204 -1.74 -2.89 4.45
N THR A 205 -1.68 -4.19 4.55
CA THR A 205 -1.02 -4.89 5.67
C THR A 205 0.50 -4.75 5.62
N SER A 206 1.13 -5.10 4.49
CA SER A 206 2.59 -5.04 4.37
C SER A 206 3.12 -3.62 4.41
N SER A 207 2.38 -2.65 3.84
CA SER A 207 2.76 -1.24 3.92
C SER A 207 2.70 -0.73 5.35
N SER A 208 1.62 -1.01 6.09
CA SER A 208 1.51 -0.60 7.49
C SER A 208 2.62 -1.21 8.35
N LEU A 209 2.96 -2.47 8.13
CA LEU A 209 3.99 -3.16 8.88
C LEU A 209 5.39 -2.62 8.54
N LEU A 210 5.67 -2.37 7.25
CA LEU A 210 6.94 -1.79 6.83
C LEU A 210 7.12 -0.37 7.39
N LEU A 211 6.11 0.47 7.34
CA LEU A 211 6.15 1.82 7.88
C LEU A 211 6.31 1.84 9.41
N TRP A 212 5.60 0.93 10.11
CA TRP A 212 5.79 0.77 11.54
C TRP A 212 7.24 0.35 11.87
N PHE A 213 7.78 -0.61 11.12
CA PHE A 213 9.15 -1.08 11.32
C PHE A 213 10.16 0.04 11.02
N LYS A 214 9.96 0.77 9.93
CA LYS A 214 10.77 1.92 9.51
C LYS A 214 10.78 3.04 10.55
N LYS A 215 9.67 3.27 11.28
CA LYS A 215 9.62 4.26 12.37
C LYS A 215 10.62 3.95 13.47
N ASN A 216 10.86 2.68 13.76
CA ASN A 216 11.81 2.21 14.77
C ASN A 216 13.21 1.92 14.17
N ARG A 217 13.27 1.63 12.90
CA ARG A 217 14.46 1.29 12.11
C ARG A 217 14.43 2.03 10.78
N PRO A 218 14.88 3.31 10.73
CA PRO A 218 14.80 4.15 9.52
C PRO A 218 15.61 3.63 8.31
N ASP A 219 16.52 2.70 8.54
CA ASP A 219 17.32 2.03 7.53
C ASP A 219 16.54 0.96 6.75
N ILE A 220 15.46 0.41 7.31
CA ILE A 220 14.66 -0.64 6.69
C ILE A 220 13.69 -0.06 5.67
N ARG A 221 13.71 -0.60 4.45
CA ARG A 221 12.91 -0.14 3.32
C ARG A 221 12.22 -1.26 2.55
N TRP A 222 12.49 -2.52 2.89
CA TRP A 222 11.97 -3.69 2.20
C TRP A 222 11.27 -4.64 3.15
N ILE A 223 10.19 -5.24 2.68
CA ILE A 223 9.47 -6.31 3.38
C ILE A 223 9.07 -7.38 2.37
N LEU A 224 9.24 -8.65 2.77
CA LEU A 224 8.77 -9.81 2.03
C LEU A 224 8.06 -10.77 2.99
N SER A 225 6.81 -11.11 2.72
CA SER A 225 6.10 -12.13 3.47
C SER A 225 6.33 -13.51 2.86
N ILE A 226 6.64 -14.50 3.70
CA ILE A 226 6.84 -15.89 3.31
C ILE A 226 6.08 -16.84 4.25
N LYS A 227 5.85 -18.05 3.78
CA LYS A 227 5.31 -19.14 4.58
C LYS A 227 6.26 -19.52 5.71
N THR A 228 5.73 -19.68 6.92
CA THR A 228 6.49 -20.22 8.05
C THR A 228 6.49 -21.75 7.98
N LYS A 229 7.65 -22.36 7.80
CA LYS A 229 7.85 -23.80 7.87
C LYS A 229 8.40 -24.20 9.25
N SER A 230 8.16 -25.45 9.65
CA SER A 230 8.59 -25.98 10.95
C SER A 230 10.10 -25.90 11.21
N ASP A 231 10.91 -25.98 10.16
CA ASP A 231 12.38 -25.90 10.23
C ASP A 231 12.94 -24.49 10.11
N LEU A 232 12.10 -23.47 9.82
CA LEU A 232 12.54 -22.10 9.55
C LEU A 232 13.36 -21.52 10.72
N LYS A 233 12.90 -21.69 11.96
CA LYS A 233 13.63 -21.21 13.15
C LYS A 233 15.03 -21.81 13.26
N ARG A 234 15.16 -23.11 12.91
CA ARG A 234 16.45 -23.80 12.89
C ARG A 234 17.35 -23.25 11.79
N ILE A 235 16.80 -23.02 10.59
CA ILE A 235 17.51 -22.41 9.47
C ILE A 235 18.03 -21.02 9.87
N PHE A 236 17.18 -20.16 10.42
CA PHE A 236 17.56 -18.82 10.84
C PHE A 236 18.67 -18.82 11.90
N LYS A 237 18.56 -19.66 12.94
CA LYS A 237 19.61 -19.80 13.94
C LYS A 237 20.94 -20.26 13.32
N LYS A 238 20.92 -21.28 12.44
CA LYS A 238 22.13 -21.79 11.76
C LYS A 238 22.78 -20.74 10.85
N LYS A 239 21.96 -19.90 10.23
CA LYS A 239 22.40 -18.87 9.26
C LYS A 239 22.57 -17.48 9.88
N LYS A 240 22.44 -17.37 11.20
CA LYS A 240 22.56 -16.12 11.96
C LYS A 240 21.60 -15.01 11.49
N VAL A 241 20.40 -15.39 11.03
CA VAL A 241 19.30 -14.45 10.79
C VAL A 241 18.60 -14.16 12.11
N ASN A 242 18.61 -12.92 12.54
CA ASN A 242 17.98 -12.52 13.79
C ASN A 242 16.46 -12.40 13.61
N PHE A 243 15.69 -13.01 14.51
CA PHE A 243 14.24 -12.99 14.42
C PHE A 243 13.55 -12.92 15.78
N ILE A 244 12.34 -12.43 15.78
CA ILE A 244 11.40 -12.48 16.91
C ILE A 244 10.18 -13.32 16.49
N THR A 245 9.61 -14.05 17.45
CA THR A 245 8.36 -14.78 17.27
C THR A 245 7.24 -14.02 17.99
N THR A 246 6.11 -13.86 17.34
CA THR A 246 4.90 -13.28 17.93
C THR A 246 3.70 -14.13 17.61
N GLN A 247 2.60 -13.93 18.34
CA GLN A 247 1.33 -14.58 18.05
C GLN A 247 0.33 -13.51 17.63
N LYS A 248 -0.34 -13.74 16.47
CA LYS A 248 -1.42 -12.92 15.94
C LYS A 248 -1.01 -11.45 15.80
N LEU A 249 -0.21 -11.17 14.77
CA LEU A 249 0.20 -9.81 14.41
C LEU A 249 -1.02 -9.05 13.89
N ASP A 250 -1.82 -8.52 14.81
CA ASP A 250 -2.99 -7.72 14.50
C ASP A 250 -2.58 -6.23 14.44
N LEU A 251 -2.48 -5.71 13.21
CA LEU A 251 -2.16 -4.30 12.97
C LEU A 251 -3.28 -3.36 13.40
N ALA A 252 -4.52 -3.84 13.50
CA ALA A 252 -5.66 -3.03 13.89
C ALA A 252 -5.63 -2.68 15.38
N THR A 253 -5.29 -3.64 16.24
CA THR A 253 -5.26 -3.41 17.71
C THR A 253 -3.97 -2.74 18.19
N LYS A 254 -2.92 -2.70 17.37
CA LYS A 254 -1.59 -2.16 17.71
C LYS A 254 -0.96 -2.70 19.02
N LYS A 255 -1.65 -3.60 19.72
CA LYS A 255 -1.20 -4.14 21.02
C LYS A 255 0.11 -4.94 20.89
N VAL A 256 0.15 -5.83 19.90
CA VAL A 256 1.34 -6.66 19.64
C VAL A 256 2.50 -5.78 19.18
N LEU A 257 2.25 -4.77 18.35
CA LEU A 257 3.27 -3.83 17.90
C LEU A 257 3.89 -3.04 19.06
N ARG A 258 3.08 -2.56 20.01
CA ARG A 258 3.56 -1.86 21.22
C ARG A 258 4.44 -2.76 22.11
N ASN A 259 4.13 -4.06 22.18
CA ASN A 259 4.96 -5.00 22.92
C ASN A 259 6.30 -5.22 22.21
N LEU A 260 6.30 -5.30 20.88
CA LEU A 260 7.51 -5.42 20.07
C LEU A 260 8.39 -4.17 20.17
N GLU A 261 7.82 -2.96 20.26
CA GLU A 261 8.57 -1.70 20.44
C GLU A 261 9.41 -1.68 21.73
N ARG A 262 9.01 -2.45 22.75
CA ARG A 262 9.73 -2.58 24.03
C ARG A 262 10.82 -3.65 24.01
N ASP A 263 10.91 -4.41 22.95
CA ASP A 263 11.88 -5.50 22.82
C ASP A 263 13.18 -4.94 22.22
N GLU A 264 14.24 -4.87 23.00
CA GLU A 264 15.55 -4.36 22.57
C GLU A 264 16.10 -5.11 21.34
N ARG A 265 15.67 -6.36 21.12
CA ARG A 265 16.04 -7.13 19.93
C ARG A 265 15.52 -6.54 18.64
N LEU A 266 14.47 -5.69 18.68
CA LEU A 266 13.88 -5.07 17.51
C LEU A 266 14.92 -4.33 16.64
N TYR A 267 15.93 -3.75 17.27
CA TYR A 267 16.97 -3.00 16.57
C TYR A 267 17.88 -3.86 15.68
N ASN A 268 17.92 -5.18 15.88
CA ASN A 268 18.81 -6.09 15.18
C ASN A 268 18.10 -7.21 14.41
N ILE A 269 16.76 -7.27 14.43
CA ILE A 269 16.05 -8.34 13.74
C ILE A 269 15.95 -8.08 12.24
N GLN A 270 15.90 -9.20 11.52
CA GLN A 270 15.66 -9.26 10.08
C GLN A 270 14.36 -9.98 9.74
N ALA A 271 13.73 -10.61 10.75
CA ALA A 271 12.46 -11.31 10.54
C ALA A 271 11.54 -11.25 11.77
N ILE A 272 10.23 -11.20 11.50
CA ILE A 272 9.18 -11.45 12.48
C ILE A 272 8.42 -12.71 12.05
N ILE A 273 8.41 -13.72 12.90
CA ILE A 273 7.62 -14.93 12.70
C ILE A 273 6.28 -14.74 13.41
N ASP A 274 5.22 -14.60 12.65
CA ASP A 274 3.85 -14.53 13.16
C ASP A 274 3.25 -15.92 13.19
N GLU A 275 3.15 -16.50 14.40
CA GLU A 275 2.52 -17.77 14.62
C GLU A 275 1.00 -17.58 14.67
N ALA A 276 0.34 -18.09 13.65
CA ALA A 276 -1.10 -17.98 13.53
C ALA A 276 -1.85 -18.78 14.61
N SER A 277 -3.07 -18.35 14.91
CA SER A 277 -4.02 -19.12 15.69
C SER A 277 -4.37 -20.45 14.97
N PRO A 278 -4.83 -21.48 15.68
CA PRO A 278 -5.26 -22.74 15.07
C PRO A 278 -6.23 -22.50 13.90
N GLY A 279 -5.95 -23.14 12.76
CA GLY A 279 -6.73 -22.99 11.50
C GLY A 279 -6.22 -21.93 10.55
N PHE A 280 -5.23 -21.13 10.90
CA PHE A 280 -4.60 -20.14 10.02
C PHE A 280 -3.15 -20.53 9.70
N GLU A 281 -2.65 -20.07 8.56
CA GLU A 281 -1.27 -20.26 8.15
C GLU A 281 -0.36 -19.23 8.83
N SER A 282 0.73 -19.70 9.45
CA SER A 282 1.75 -18.84 10.03
C SER A 282 2.57 -18.16 8.94
N ILE A 283 2.83 -16.87 9.09
CA ILE A 283 3.55 -16.05 8.11
C ILE A 283 4.80 -15.46 8.74
N THR A 284 5.89 -15.47 7.99
CA THR A 284 7.12 -14.80 8.38
C THR A 284 7.32 -13.57 7.51
N TYR A 285 7.57 -12.44 8.13
CA TYR A 285 7.90 -11.18 7.48
C TYR A 285 9.41 -10.97 7.56
N LEU A 286 10.06 -10.88 6.41
CA LEU A 286 11.47 -10.55 6.26
C LEU A 286 11.61 -9.06 6.04
N PHE A 287 12.57 -8.42 6.72
CA PHE A 287 12.86 -7.00 6.62
C PHE A 287 14.30 -6.80 6.19
N ALA A 288 14.52 -5.85 5.28
CA ALA A 288 15.84 -5.56 4.74
C ALA A 288 16.03 -4.06 4.46
N LYS A 289 17.29 -3.64 4.42
CA LYS A 289 17.66 -2.25 4.13
C LYS A 289 17.52 -1.94 2.65
N ASP A 290 17.93 -2.88 1.82
CA ASP A 290 17.93 -2.78 0.37
C ASP A 290 17.60 -4.13 -0.28
N LYS A 291 17.56 -4.17 -1.60
CA LYS A 291 17.26 -5.36 -2.39
C LYS A 291 18.27 -6.48 -2.20
N ASP A 292 19.54 -6.13 -2.05
CA ASP A 292 20.63 -7.12 -1.95
C ASP A 292 20.61 -7.79 -0.57
N ASP A 293 20.38 -7.01 0.48
CA ASP A 293 20.16 -7.52 1.86
C ASP A 293 18.97 -8.48 1.88
N LEU A 294 17.85 -8.12 1.25
CA LEU A 294 16.68 -9.00 1.15
C LEU A 294 17.00 -10.31 0.41
N LEU A 295 17.65 -10.22 -0.74
CA LEU A 295 18.03 -11.40 -1.52
C LEU A 295 19.02 -12.30 -0.77
N ASN A 296 19.92 -11.73 0.04
CA ASN A 296 20.81 -12.50 0.90
C ASN A 296 20.08 -13.25 2.00
N ILE A 297 19.05 -12.62 2.61
CA ILE A 297 18.17 -13.33 3.56
C ILE A 297 17.43 -14.46 2.85
N VAL A 298 16.92 -14.23 1.63
CA VAL A 298 16.20 -15.27 0.85
C VAL A 298 17.12 -16.43 0.46
N LYS A 299 18.39 -16.20 0.16
CA LYS A 299 19.37 -17.27 -0.17
C LYS A 299 19.53 -18.31 0.93
N VAL A 300 19.21 -17.98 2.19
CA VAL A 300 19.30 -18.95 3.29
C VAL A 300 18.10 -19.92 3.31
N LEU A 301 17.05 -19.64 2.55
CA LEU A 301 15.82 -20.43 2.46
C LEU A 301 15.91 -21.60 1.45
N LYS A 302 17.03 -22.24 1.34
CA LYS A 302 17.26 -23.34 0.40
C LYS A 302 16.58 -24.63 0.85
#